data_0848aa218afe9441819c15c0739d2e48
#
_entry.id   0848aa218afe9441819c15c0739d2e48
#
_cell.length_a   1.000
_cell.length_b   1.000
_cell.length_c   1.000
_cell.angle_alpha   90.00
_cell.angle_beta   90.00
_cell.angle_gamma   90.00
#
_symmetry.space_group_name_H-M   'P 1'
#
loop_
_entity.id
_entity.type
_entity.pdbx_description
1 polymer ?
#
loop_
_entity_poly.entity_id
_entity_poly.type
_entity_poly.pdbx_seq_one_letter_code
_entity_poly.pdbx_strand_id
1 'polypeptide(L)'
;MAKELRVTLPDRPGSLASLAEALGSAGVNIESLAASTSGGSGDIRIITQDAAAARRALEGSGVKVAAERDVVTIDLEHRPGALASAARKLADAGVNIDTVYVVGESGGRKRLALGVADAEKAKKALGVP
;
A
#
# COMPACT_ATOMS: atom_id res chain seq x y z
N MET A 1 7.78 9.51 -4.07
CA MET A 1 7.43 8.47 -3.08
C MET A 1 6.09 7.86 -3.47
N ALA A 2 5.92 6.54 -3.31
CA ALA A 2 4.66 5.88 -3.64
C ALA A 2 3.54 6.34 -2.72
N LYS A 3 2.34 6.46 -3.29
CA LYS A 3 1.13 6.85 -2.55
C LYS A 3 0.22 5.64 -2.37
N GLU A 4 -0.29 5.51 -1.17
CA GLU A 4 -1.30 4.50 -0.83
C GLU A 4 -2.64 5.20 -0.61
N LEU A 5 -3.68 4.68 -1.26
CA LEU A 5 -5.06 5.07 -1.00
C LEU A 5 -5.72 3.98 -0.17
N ARG A 6 -6.46 4.37 0.84
CA ARG A 6 -7.23 3.45 1.67
C ARG A 6 -8.71 3.71 1.47
N VAL A 7 -9.44 2.67 1.13
CA VAL A 7 -10.90 2.75 0.95
C VAL A 7 -11.59 1.67 1.74
N THR A 8 -12.85 1.91 2.10
CA THR A 8 -13.70 0.94 2.77
C THR A 8 -14.86 0.58 1.85
N LEU A 9 -15.09 -0.71 1.65
CA LEU A 9 -16.19 -1.23 0.84
C LEU A 9 -17.03 -2.20 1.66
N PRO A 10 -18.32 -2.38 1.29
CA PRO A 10 -19.09 -3.47 1.88
C PRO A 10 -18.45 -4.82 1.53
N ASP A 11 -18.43 -5.73 2.51
CA ASP A 11 -17.89 -7.09 2.31
C ASP A 11 -18.98 -7.96 1.67
N ARG A 12 -19.09 -7.88 0.36
CA ARG A 12 -20.09 -8.65 -0.40
C ARG A 12 -19.62 -8.87 -1.84
N PRO A 13 -20.19 -9.87 -2.53
CA PRO A 13 -19.84 -10.11 -3.94
C PRO A 13 -20.04 -8.86 -4.79
N GLY A 14 -19.08 -8.59 -5.66
CA GLY A 14 -19.12 -7.46 -6.60
C GLY A 14 -18.49 -6.18 -6.09
N SER A 15 -18.24 -6.01 -4.80
CA SER A 15 -17.63 -4.78 -4.27
C SER A 15 -16.24 -4.53 -4.85
N LEU A 16 -15.38 -5.54 -4.83
CA LEU A 16 -14.03 -5.41 -5.40
C LEU A 16 -14.09 -5.25 -6.93
N ALA A 17 -14.99 -5.97 -7.59
CA ALA A 17 -15.16 -5.87 -9.03
C ALA A 17 -15.52 -4.44 -9.45
N SER A 18 -16.46 -3.82 -8.75
CA SER A 18 -16.87 -2.44 -9.03
C SER A 18 -15.74 -1.44 -8.84
N LEU A 19 -14.94 -1.61 -7.78
CA LEU A 19 -13.76 -0.77 -7.53
C LEU A 19 -12.74 -0.92 -8.66
N ALA A 20 -12.42 -2.13 -9.03
CA ALA A 20 -11.44 -2.43 -10.08
C ALA A 20 -11.90 -1.90 -11.44
N GLU A 21 -13.19 -2.04 -11.75
CA GLU A 21 -13.77 -1.50 -12.98
C GLU A 21 -13.70 0.02 -13.04
N ALA A 22 -13.97 0.70 -11.92
CA ALA A 22 -13.88 2.16 -11.85
C ALA A 22 -12.46 2.64 -12.15
N LEU A 23 -11.46 2.00 -11.56
CA LEU A 23 -10.06 2.35 -11.79
C LEU A 23 -9.63 2.01 -13.23
N GLY A 24 -10.00 0.83 -13.72
CA GLY A 24 -9.67 0.40 -15.08
C GLY A 24 -10.29 1.31 -16.15
N SER A 25 -11.54 1.71 -15.97
CA SER A 25 -12.21 2.60 -16.91
C SER A 25 -11.58 3.99 -16.96
N ALA A 26 -10.94 4.41 -15.87
CA ALA A 26 -10.23 5.68 -15.82
C ALA A 26 -8.77 5.56 -16.29
N GLY A 27 -8.34 4.39 -16.74
CA GLY A 27 -6.98 4.16 -17.19
C GLY A 27 -5.97 4.09 -16.04
N VAL A 28 -6.42 3.84 -14.82
CA VAL A 28 -5.55 3.76 -13.65
C VAL A 28 -5.10 2.31 -13.46
N ASN A 29 -3.80 2.10 -13.50
CA ASN A 29 -3.22 0.79 -13.21
C ASN A 29 -3.04 0.60 -11.71
N ILE A 30 -3.52 -0.52 -11.19
CA ILE A 30 -3.30 -0.91 -9.80
C ILE A 30 -1.96 -1.62 -9.72
N GLU A 31 -0.97 -0.99 -9.11
CA GLU A 31 0.36 -1.60 -8.95
C GLU A 31 0.37 -2.64 -7.84
N SER A 32 -0.35 -2.36 -6.77
CA SER A 32 -0.47 -3.29 -5.66
C SER A 32 -1.77 -3.05 -4.93
N LEU A 33 -2.31 -4.12 -4.36
CA LEU A 33 -3.56 -4.08 -3.62
C LEU A 33 -3.48 -5.06 -2.46
N ALA A 34 -3.92 -4.61 -1.30
CA ALA A 34 -4.10 -5.47 -0.14
C ALA A 34 -5.51 -5.23 0.40
N ALA A 35 -6.23 -6.31 0.65
CA ALA A 35 -7.60 -6.23 1.11
C ALA A 35 -7.82 -7.21 2.25
N SER A 36 -8.56 -6.79 3.26
CA SER A 36 -8.99 -7.63 4.35
C SER A 36 -10.39 -7.23 4.76
N THR A 37 -11.10 -8.11 5.43
CA THR A 37 -12.48 -7.85 5.88
C THR A 37 -12.57 -7.97 7.38
N SER A 38 -13.46 -7.18 7.96
CA SER A 38 -13.77 -7.20 9.38
C SER A 38 -15.14 -6.59 9.60
N GLY A 39 -16.02 -7.30 10.30
CA GLY A 39 -17.32 -6.77 10.69
C GLY A 39 -18.21 -6.34 9.53
N GLY A 40 -18.20 -7.05 8.40
CA GLY A 40 -19.04 -6.74 7.24
C GLY A 40 -18.46 -5.66 6.33
N SER A 41 -17.26 -5.16 6.63
CA SER A 41 -16.56 -4.15 5.82
C SER A 41 -15.26 -4.69 5.26
N GLY A 42 -14.93 -4.29 4.04
CA GLY A 42 -13.63 -4.51 3.43
C GLY A 42 -12.75 -3.29 3.61
N ASP A 43 -11.53 -3.50 4.08
CA ASP A 43 -10.49 -2.47 4.17
C ASP A 43 -9.51 -2.75 3.05
N ILE A 44 -9.39 -1.80 2.10
CA ILE A 44 -8.62 -2.00 0.88
C ILE A 44 -7.57 -0.91 0.78
N ARG A 45 -6.34 -1.34 0.54
CA ARG A 45 -5.21 -0.45 0.33
C ARG A 45 -4.71 -0.62 -1.09
N ILE A 46 -4.52 0.49 -1.78
CA ILE A 46 -4.17 0.51 -3.20
C ILE A 46 -2.96 1.39 -3.39
N ILE A 47 -1.97 0.87 -4.13
CA ILE A 47 -0.83 1.67 -4.58
C ILE A 47 -0.93 1.83 -6.09
N THR A 48 -0.81 3.06 -6.55
CA THR A 48 -0.83 3.43 -7.96
C THR A 48 0.11 4.60 -8.19
N GLN A 49 0.57 4.77 -9.43
CA GLN A 49 1.44 5.89 -9.79
C GLN A 49 0.71 7.22 -9.81
N ASP A 50 -0.55 7.21 -10.19
CA ASP A 50 -1.38 8.43 -10.26
C ASP A 50 -2.49 8.37 -9.22
N ALA A 51 -2.15 8.72 -7.99
CA ALA A 51 -3.09 8.72 -6.87
C ALA A 51 -4.24 9.72 -7.08
N ALA A 52 -3.97 10.85 -7.74
CA ALA A 52 -5.00 11.86 -7.99
C ALA A 52 -6.06 11.32 -8.96
N ALA A 53 -5.64 10.66 -10.04
CA ALA A 53 -6.58 10.04 -10.99
C ALA A 53 -7.36 8.90 -10.32
N ALA A 54 -6.69 8.09 -9.50
CA ALA A 54 -7.35 7.01 -8.76
C ALA A 54 -8.41 7.56 -7.81
N ARG A 55 -8.09 8.61 -7.05
CA ARG A 55 -9.04 9.25 -6.15
C ARG A 55 -10.26 9.78 -6.90
N ARG A 56 -10.04 10.46 -8.02
CA ARG A 56 -11.14 10.98 -8.84
C ARG A 56 -12.06 9.86 -9.35
N ALA A 57 -11.47 8.78 -9.83
CA ALA A 57 -12.23 7.63 -10.34
C ALA A 57 -13.06 6.97 -9.24
N LEU A 58 -12.48 6.78 -8.05
CA LEU A 58 -13.18 6.17 -6.93
C LEU A 58 -14.31 7.06 -6.42
N GLU A 59 -14.04 8.35 -6.21
CA GLU A 59 -15.06 9.29 -5.74
C GLU A 59 -16.18 9.44 -6.77
N GLY A 60 -15.85 9.44 -8.06
CA GLY A 60 -16.83 9.46 -9.13
C GLY A 60 -17.76 8.26 -9.18
N SER A 61 -17.33 7.13 -8.62
CA SER A 61 -18.16 5.91 -8.50
C SER A 61 -18.83 5.79 -7.14
N GLY A 62 -18.76 6.80 -6.31
CA GLY A 62 -19.38 6.80 -4.99
C GLY A 62 -18.56 6.10 -3.91
N VAL A 63 -17.29 5.79 -4.18
CA VAL A 63 -16.39 5.19 -3.20
C VAL A 63 -15.65 6.30 -2.47
N LYS A 64 -15.77 6.34 -1.16
CA LYS A 64 -15.07 7.32 -0.34
C LYS A 64 -13.65 6.87 -0.08
N VAL A 65 -12.68 7.74 -0.38
CA VAL A 65 -11.28 7.52 -0.02
C VAL A 65 -11.09 7.95 1.44
N ALA A 66 -10.82 6.98 2.30
CA ALA A 66 -10.69 7.23 3.74
C ALA A 66 -9.35 7.88 4.10
N ALA A 67 -8.30 7.57 3.37
CA ALA A 67 -6.97 8.11 3.63
C ALA A 67 -6.09 8.02 2.39
N GLU A 68 -5.14 8.92 2.31
CA GLU A 68 -4.07 8.91 1.31
C GLU A 68 -2.78 9.25 2.05
N ARG A 69 -1.74 8.48 1.83
CA ARG A 69 -0.45 8.74 2.49
C ARG A 69 0.71 8.26 1.64
N ASP A 70 1.88 8.79 1.94
CA ASP A 70 3.12 8.25 1.41
C ASP A 70 3.45 6.93 2.10
N VAL A 71 3.98 5.98 1.34
CA VAL A 71 4.54 4.74 1.89
C VAL A 71 5.99 4.62 1.49
N VAL A 72 6.78 3.99 2.35
CA VAL A 72 8.19 3.71 2.06
C VAL A 72 8.26 2.38 1.32
N THR A 73 8.96 2.36 0.19
CA THR A 73 9.22 1.11 -0.52
C THR A 73 10.67 0.69 -0.32
N ILE A 74 10.88 -0.59 -0.05
CA ILE A 74 12.22 -1.15 0.10
C ILE A 74 12.36 -2.43 -0.73
N ASP A 75 13.54 -2.65 -1.25
CA ASP A 75 13.87 -3.90 -1.94
C ASP A 75 14.67 -4.77 -0.99
N LEU A 76 14.16 -5.98 -0.74
CA LEU A 76 14.81 -6.96 0.13
C LEU A 76 15.18 -8.21 -0.67
N GLU A 77 16.33 -8.80 -0.33
CA GLU A 77 16.66 -10.12 -0.85
C GLU A 77 15.59 -11.11 -0.37
N HIS A 78 15.14 -11.96 -1.27
CA HIS A 78 14.14 -12.99 -0.94
C HIS A 78 14.83 -14.16 -0.25
N ARG A 79 15.18 -13.98 1.02
CA ARG A 79 15.88 -14.98 1.84
C ARG A 79 15.46 -14.84 3.31
N PRO A 80 15.64 -15.91 4.10
CA PRO A 80 15.36 -15.85 5.53
C PRO A 80 16.16 -14.73 6.21
N GLY A 81 15.50 -14.00 7.09
CA GLY A 81 16.12 -12.94 7.89
C GLY A 81 16.19 -11.57 7.25
N ALA A 82 15.93 -11.42 5.95
CA ALA A 82 16.01 -10.12 5.30
C ALA A 82 14.98 -9.13 5.86
N LEU A 83 13.74 -9.55 6.02
CA LEU A 83 12.70 -8.71 6.63
C LEU A 83 13.01 -8.41 8.10
N ALA A 84 13.51 -9.40 8.82
CA ALA A 84 13.88 -9.23 10.23
C ALA A 84 14.93 -8.13 10.40
N SER A 85 15.94 -8.11 9.53
CA SER A 85 16.98 -7.09 9.56
C SER A 85 16.41 -5.68 9.32
N ALA A 86 15.58 -5.51 8.32
CA ALA A 86 14.94 -4.22 8.01
C ALA A 86 14.03 -3.76 9.16
N ALA A 87 13.20 -4.67 9.66
CA ALA A 87 12.27 -4.37 10.75
C ALA A 87 13.03 -3.98 12.02
N ARG A 88 14.16 -4.62 12.30
CA ARG A 88 14.98 -4.29 13.47
C ARG A 88 15.57 -2.89 13.36
N LYS A 89 16.04 -2.49 12.20
CA LYS A 89 16.54 -1.12 12.00
C LYS A 89 15.47 -0.07 12.30
N LEU A 90 14.25 -0.32 11.88
CA LEU A 90 13.15 0.60 12.15
C LEU A 90 12.78 0.60 13.63
N ALA A 91 12.72 -0.56 14.26
CA ALA A 91 12.45 -0.66 15.69
C ALA A 91 13.49 0.07 16.54
N ASP A 92 14.77 -0.10 16.21
CA ASP A 92 15.87 0.56 16.92
C ASP A 92 15.81 2.09 16.74
N ALA A 93 15.26 2.57 15.65
CA ALA A 93 15.04 3.99 15.41
C ALA A 93 13.72 4.51 16.00
N GLY A 94 12.94 3.66 16.67
CA GLY A 94 11.67 4.01 17.25
C GLY A 94 10.54 4.18 16.23
N VAL A 95 10.68 3.56 15.06
CA VAL A 95 9.66 3.64 13.99
C VAL A 95 8.79 2.39 14.03
N ASN A 96 7.49 2.61 14.21
CA ASN A 96 6.51 1.52 14.15
C ASN A 96 6.04 1.31 12.71
N ILE A 97 5.96 0.03 12.30
CA ILE A 97 5.37 -0.35 11.02
C ILE A 97 3.92 -0.71 11.27
N ASP A 98 2.98 0.02 10.72
CA ASP A 98 1.56 -0.27 10.86
C ASP A 98 0.99 -1.09 9.70
N THR A 99 1.67 -1.10 8.56
CA THR A 99 1.24 -1.82 7.37
C THR A 99 2.46 -2.29 6.62
N VAL A 100 2.43 -3.52 6.13
CA VAL A 100 3.49 -4.06 5.27
C VAL A 100 2.89 -5.05 4.29
N TYR A 101 3.23 -4.91 3.02
CA TYR A 101 2.82 -5.87 1.99
C TYR A 101 3.74 -5.83 0.78
N VAL A 102 3.73 -6.91 0.01
CA VAL A 102 4.57 -7.03 -1.18
C VAL A 102 3.95 -6.26 -2.33
N VAL A 103 4.76 -5.43 -3.00
CA VAL A 103 4.32 -4.65 -4.17
C VAL A 103 5.01 -5.07 -5.46
N GLY A 104 5.99 -5.97 -5.39
CA GLY A 104 6.66 -6.47 -6.57
C GLY A 104 7.73 -7.49 -6.23
N GLU A 105 8.21 -8.17 -7.26
CA GLU A 105 9.29 -9.14 -7.15
C GLU A 105 10.10 -9.11 -8.44
N SER A 106 11.42 -9.08 -8.34
CA SER A 106 12.31 -9.05 -9.48
C SER A 106 13.72 -9.46 -9.08
N GLY A 107 14.35 -10.34 -9.85
CA GLY A 107 15.75 -10.70 -9.67
C GLY A 107 16.10 -11.26 -8.30
N GLY A 108 15.22 -12.08 -7.71
CA GLY A 108 15.43 -12.64 -6.39
C GLY A 108 15.22 -11.66 -5.26
N ARG A 109 14.65 -10.49 -5.55
CA ARG A 109 14.33 -9.46 -4.57
C ARG A 109 12.83 -9.23 -4.50
N LYS A 110 12.34 -8.93 -3.31
CA LYS A 110 10.96 -8.50 -3.11
C LYS A 110 10.96 -7.03 -2.76
N ARG A 111 10.04 -6.31 -3.40
CA ARG A 111 9.76 -4.93 -3.02
C ARG A 111 8.59 -4.93 -2.06
N LEU A 112 8.78 -4.29 -0.91
CA LEU A 112 7.75 -4.14 0.11
C LEU A 112 7.36 -2.68 0.24
N ALA A 113 6.07 -2.46 0.50
CA ALA A 113 5.58 -1.16 0.91
C ALA A 113 5.41 -1.17 2.42
N LEU A 114 5.94 -0.15 3.07
CA LEU A 114 5.87 0.01 4.52
C LEU A 114 5.04 1.24 4.85
N GLY A 115 3.99 1.06 5.62
CA GLY A 115 3.22 2.14 6.18
C GLY A 115 3.76 2.51 7.56
N VAL A 116 4.20 3.74 7.70
CA VAL A 116 4.77 4.27 8.93
C VAL A 116 4.26 5.70 9.15
N ALA A 117 4.27 6.18 10.38
CA ALA A 117 3.81 7.53 10.67
C ALA A 117 4.76 8.62 10.14
N ASP A 118 6.06 8.35 10.17
CA ASP A 118 7.08 9.29 9.72
C ASP A 118 7.95 8.63 8.64
N ALA A 119 7.58 8.84 7.38
CA ALA A 119 8.25 8.24 6.24
C ALA A 119 9.71 8.69 6.11
N GLU A 120 10.01 9.96 6.40
CA GLU A 120 11.36 10.47 6.30
C GLU A 120 12.30 9.83 7.33
N LYS A 121 11.80 9.66 8.56
CA LYS A 121 12.55 8.99 9.62
C LYS A 121 12.82 7.52 9.26
N ALA A 122 11.82 6.85 8.69
CA ALA A 122 11.95 5.46 8.25
C ALA A 122 12.98 5.32 7.13
N LYS A 123 12.93 6.19 6.11
CA LYS A 123 13.90 6.18 5.02
C LYS A 123 15.32 6.39 5.53
N LYS A 124 15.50 7.31 6.46
CA LYS A 124 16.80 7.59 7.06
C LYS A 124 17.33 6.38 7.83
N ALA A 125 16.47 5.73 8.62
CA ALA A 125 16.84 4.54 9.38
C ALA A 125 17.24 3.38 8.48
N LEU A 126 16.57 3.24 7.33
CA LEU A 126 16.84 2.17 6.36
C LEU A 126 17.99 2.51 5.40
N GLY A 127 18.41 3.77 5.34
CA GLY A 127 19.44 4.20 4.40
C GLY A 127 18.95 4.24 2.96
N VAL A 128 17.68 4.49 2.73
CA VAL A 128 17.08 4.59 1.40
C VAL A 128 16.70 6.04 1.07
N PRO A 129 16.69 6.42 -0.24
CA PRO A 129 16.36 7.79 -0.64
C PRO A 129 14.90 8.16 -0.44
#